data_6b3708eed8925566047cedcbd31d7f24
#
_entry.id   6b3708eed8925566047cedcbd31d7f24
#
_cell.length_a   1.000
_cell.length_b   1.000
_cell.length_c   1.000
_cell.angle_alpha   90.00
_cell.angle_beta   90.00
_cell.angle_gamma   90.00
#
_symmetry.space_group_name_H-M   'P 1'
#
loop_
_entity.id
_entity.type
_entity.pdbx_description
1 polymer ?
#
loop_
_entity_poly.entity_id
_entity_poly.type
_entity_poly.pdbx_seq_one_letter_code
_entity_poly.pdbx_strand_id
1 'polypeptide(L)'
;MPTLTPQQLAALAALDSPTVANAIERFKVRRRVDGYADRDLRCGFPEYGSMLGYAVTCTADSTTEGRPDGAGLIGLWAALEAAPKPAVLVIKDIGPDPRKGCHMGEIMATTAKALGAVGCVSDGGLRDVNEVAALGGFQYFCPGFVVSHGQPVILDVNVPVEIHGLPIGPGDLLHGDVNGLLVVPDAIAADVAAACESVRAEERALLDLITAPGFSVEKLRQWKLTH
;
A
#
# COMPACT_ATOMS: atom_id res chain seq x y z
N MET A 1 -10.43 13.90 -7.89
CA MET A 1 -10.07 12.70 -8.68
C MET A 1 -11.33 11.88 -8.91
N PRO A 2 -11.60 11.31 -10.08
CA PRO A 2 -12.72 10.40 -10.24
C PRO A 2 -12.41 9.12 -9.43
N THR A 3 -13.24 8.82 -8.46
CA THR A 3 -13.17 7.57 -7.72
C THR A 3 -13.56 6.41 -8.62
N LEU A 4 -12.84 5.29 -8.54
CA LEU A 4 -13.21 4.06 -9.25
C LEU A 4 -14.58 3.55 -8.78
N THR A 5 -15.29 2.87 -9.66
CA THR A 5 -16.52 2.18 -9.31
C THR A 5 -16.23 1.02 -8.34
N PRO A 6 -17.21 0.58 -7.53
CA PRO A 6 -17.03 -0.59 -6.66
C PRO A 6 -16.58 -1.84 -7.42
N GLN A 7 -17.02 -2.02 -8.67
CA GLN A 7 -16.61 -3.14 -9.50
C GLN A 7 -15.13 -3.06 -9.91
N GLN A 8 -14.65 -1.86 -10.30
CA GLN A 8 -13.23 -1.63 -10.63
C GLN A 8 -12.33 -1.83 -9.41
N LEU A 9 -12.74 -1.33 -8.23
CA LEU A 9 -12.03 -1.55 -6.98
C LEU A 9 -11.94 -3.04 -6.63
N ALA A 10 -13.05 -3.77 -6.74
CA ALA A 10 -13.07 -5.21 -6.48
C ALA A 10 -12.18 -6.00 -7.46
N ALA A 11 -12.18 -5.62 -8.74
CA ALA A 11 -11.32 -6.23 -9.75
C ALA A 11 -9.82 -6.02 -9.45
N LEU A 12 -9.41 -4.80 -9.06
CA LEU A 12 -8.03 -4.51 -8.66
C LEU A 12 -7.64 -5.23 -7.36
N ALA A 13 -8.50 -5.23 -6.35
CA ALA A 13 -8.23 -5.88 -5.07
C ALA A 13 -8.06 -7.41 -5.17
N ALA A 14 -8.57 -8.04 -6.23
CA ALA A 14 -8.42 -9.47 -6.51
C ALA A 14 -7.06 -9.83 -7.16
N LEU A 15 -6.21 -8.85 -7.45
CA LEU A 15 -4.94 -9.03 -8.13
C LEU A 15 -3.78 -8.97 -7.13
N ASP A 16 -2.65 -9.59 -7.49
CA ASP A 16 -1.40 -9.45 -6.78
C ASP A 16 -0.63 -8.20 -7.25
N SER A 17 0.15 -7.59 -6.33
CA SER A 17 0.89 -6.36 -6.60
C SER A 17 1.91 -6.49 -7.73
N PRO A 18 2.65 -7.59 -7.91
CA PRO A 18 3.53 -7.79 -9.07
C PRO A 18 2.79 -7.74 -10.41
N THR A 19 1.63 -8.39 -10.52
CA THR A 19 0.80 -8.33 -11.74
C THR A 19 0.31 -6.90 -12.02
N VAL A 20 -0.12 -6.18 -10.98
CA VAL A 20 -0.51 -4.75 -11.08
C VAL A 20 0.68 -3.89 -11.54
N ALA A 21 1.86 -4.07 -10.97
CA ALA A 21 3.08 -3.36 -11.37
C ALA A 21 3.43 -3.61 -12.85
N ASN A 22 3.43 -4.88 -13.29
CA ASN A 22 3.68 -5.27 -14.68
C ASN A 22 2.65 -4.65 -15.65
N ALA A 23 1.38 -4.58 -15.24
CA ALA A 23 0.33 -3.94 -16.03
C ALA A 23 0.55 -2.43 -16.16
N ILE A 24 0.91 -1.74 -15.08
CA ILE A 24 1.19 -0.30 -15.11
C ILE A 24 2.34 0.03 -16.07
N GLU A 25 3.38 -0.81 -16.17
CA GLU A 25 4.49 -0.62 -17.10
C GLU A 25 4.05 -0.49 -18.56
N ARG A 26 2.96 -1.16 -18.96
CA ARG A 26 2.45 -1.11 -20.34
C ARG A 26 1.95 0.26 -20.75
N PHE A 27 1.48 1.06 -19.80
CA PHE A 27 1.00 2.42 -20.05
C PHE A 27 2.13 3.46 -20.19
N LYS A 28 3.37 3.10 -19.78
CA LYS A 28 4.56 3.98 -19.88
C LYS A 28 4.39 5.35 -19.20
N VAL A 29 3.60 5.41 -18.13
CA VAL A 29 3.28 6.66 -17.40
C VAL A 29 4.36 7.05 -16.39
N ARG A 30 5.27 6.12 -16.07
CA ARG A 30 6.42 6.33 -15.17
C ARG A 30 7.55 5.36 -15.49
N ARG A 31 8.75 5.59 -14.93
CA ARG A 31 9.85 4.63 -15.06
C ARG A 31 9.52 3.34 -14.28
N ARG A 32 10.06 2.21 -14.70
CA ARG A 32 9.84 0.89 -14.07
C ARG A 32 10.30 0.80 -12.62
N VAL A 33 11.24 1.67 -12.21
CA VAL A 33 11.81 1.72 -10.86
C VAL A 33 11.10 2.73 -9.94
N ASP A 34 10.02 3.36 -10.41
CA ASP A 34 9.28 4.36 -9.64
C ASP A 34 7.90 3.83 -9.23
N GLY A 35 7.35 4.43 -8.16
CA GLY A 35 5.96 4.25 -7.75
C GLY A 35 5.68 3.01 -6.93
N TYR A 36 6.71 2.42 -6.31
CA TYR A 36 6.60 1.40 -5.27
C TYR A 36 7.59 1.65 -4.15
N ALA A 37 7.26 1.20 -2.95
CA ALA A 37 8.13 1.30 -1.79
C ALA A 37 9.30 0.32 -1.89
N ASP A 38 10.42 0.66 -1.26
CA ASP A 38 11.55 -0.24 -1.18
C ASP A 38 11.24 -1.49 -0.30
N ARG A 39 12.14 -2.47 -0.33
CA ARG A 39 11.98 -3.78 0.32
C ARG A 39 11.94 -3.73 1.84
N ASP A 40 12.25 -2.61 2.47
CA ASP A 40 12.26 -2.49 3.93
C ASP A 40 10.84 -2.22 4.47
N LEU A 41 9.92 -1.73 3.62
CA LEU A 41 8.48 -1.69 3.93
C LEU A 41 7.86 -3.08 3.70
N ARG A 42 7.30 -3.68 4.76
CA ARG A 42 6.81 -5.06 4.76
C ARG A 42 5.33 -5.14 5.07
N CYS A 43 4.68 -6.12 4.46
CA CYS A 43 3.31 -6.52 4.79
C CYS A 43 3.28 -7.26 6.13
N GLY A 44 2.46 -6.78 7.07
CA GLY A 44 2.34 -7.36 8.41
C GLY A 44 1.44 -8.60 8.46
N PHE A 45 0.42 -8.67 7.58
CA PHE A 45 -0.58 -9.75 7.56
C PHE A 45 -0.76 -10.33 6.15
N PRO A 46 0.22 -11.13 5.66
CA PRO A 46 0.18 -11.70 4.31
C PRO A 46 -1.08 -12.53 4.02
N GLU A 47 -1.67 -13.13 5.04
CA GLU A 47 -2.86 -13.97 4.97
C GLU A 47 -4.13 -13.21 4.55
N TYR A 48 -4.16 -11.88 4.64
CA TYR A 48 -5.31 -11.09 4.21
C TYR A 48 -5.32 -10.77 2.70
N GLY A 49 -4.28 -11.20 1.99
CA GLY A 49 -4.16 -10.91 0.56
C GLY A 49 -3.89 -9.43 0.27
N SER A 50 -4.41 -8.95 -0.85
CA SER A 50 -4.13 -7.59 -1.31
C SER A 50 -4.97 -6.56 -0.57
N MET A 51 -4.31 -5.44 -0.20
CA MET A 51 -4.95 -4.21 0.27
C MET A 51 -5.09 -3.25 -0.91
N LEU A 52 -6.27 -2.64 -1.05
CA LEU A 52 -6.52 -1.56 -2.00
C LEU A 52 -7.32 -0.45 -1.32
N GLY A 53 -6.86 0.80 -1.45
CA GLY A 53 -7.61 1.93 -0.89
C GLY A 53 -6.96 3.28 -1.14
N TYR A 54 -7.74 4.34 -0.91
CA TYR A 54 -7.32 5.72 -1.10
C TYR A 54 -6.55 6.23 0.11
N ALA A 55 -5.41 6.86 -0.13
CA ALA A 55 -4.52 7.34 0.92
C ALA A 55 -5.11 8.53 1.70
N VAL A 56 -5.11 8.43 3.01
CA VAL A 56 -5.28 9.54 3.95
C VAL A 56 -3.94 9.74 4.64
N THR A 57 -3.22 10.76 4.24
CA THR A 57 -1.84 10.99 4.62
C THR A 57 -1.72 11.93 5.81
N CYS A 58 -0.76 11.70 6.69
CA CYS A 58 -0.39 12.63 7.74
C CYS A 58 1.09 12.55 8.08
N THR A 59 1.58 13.61 8.72
CA THR A 59 2.87 13.59 9.42
C THR A 59 2.65 13.42 10.92
N ALA A 60 3.57 12.70 11.57
CA ALA A 60 3.57 12.48 13.01
C ALA A 60 4.97 12.69 13.58
N ASP A 61 5.06 12.87 14.89
CA ASP A 61 6.31 12.76 15.64
C ASP A 61 6.03 11.94 16.89
N SER A 62 6.76 10.84 17.05
CA SER A 62 6.53 9.91 18.15
C SER A 62 7.63 9.93 19.20
N THR A 63 8.67 10.72 19.01
CA THR A 63 9.89 10.65 19.83
C THR A 63 10.37 11.98 20.41
N THR A 64 9.75 13.11 20.06
CA THR A 64 10.05 14.40 20.66
C THR A 64 9.19 14.62 21.91
N GLU A 65 9.82 14.71 23.08
CA GLU A 65 9.14 14.98 24.34
C GLU A 65 8.50 16.38 24.35
N GLY A 66 7.23 16.46 24.78
CA GLY A 66 6.51 17.72 24.93
C GLY A 66 6.18 18.42 23.61
N ARG A 67 6.28 17.75 22.46
CA ARG A 67 5.88 18.35 21.18
C ARG A 67 4.38 18.61 21.17
N PRO A 68 3.92 19.84 20.82
CA PRO A 68 2.50 20.12 20.70
C PRO A 68 1.87 19.36 19.54
N ASP A 69 0.61 18.94 19.70
CA ASP A 69 -0.21 18.46 18.59
C ASP A 69 -0.40 19.57 17.54
N GLY A 70 -0.41 19.15 16.26
CA GLY A 70 -0.88 19.98 15.16
C GLY A 70 -2.38 19.77 14.94
N ALA A 71 -2.75 18.99 13.92
CA ALA A 71 -4.14 18.59 13.65
C ALA A 71 -4.73 17.66 14.72
N GLY A 72 -3.87 16.93 15.45
CA GLY A 72 -4.24 15.96 16.46
C GLY A 72 -5.01 14.75 15.89
N LEU A 73 -5.31 13.81 16.77
CA LEU A 73 -6.05 12.59 16.38
C LEU A 73 -7.45 12.89 15.83
N ILE A 74 -8.13 13.90 16.38
CA ILE A 74 -9.48 14.25 15.90
C ILE A 74 -9.43 14.77 14.47
N GLY A 75 -8.41 15.58 14.12
CA GLY A 75 -8.20 16.04 12.75
C GLY A 75 -7.93 14.88 11.79
N LEU A 76 -7.12 13.90 12.20
CA LEU A 76 -6.86 12.70 11.42
C LEU A 76 -8.13 11.87 11.20
N TRP A 77 -8.92 11.64 12.26
CA TRP A 77 -10.18 10.90 12.15
C TRP A 77 -11.22 11.60 11.28
N ALA A 78 -11.33 12.92 11.38
CA ALA A 78 -12.22 13.70 10.52
C ALA A 78 -11.80 13.60 9.03
N ALA A 79 -10.50 13.66 8.74
CA ALA A 79 -9.99 13.47 7.39
C ALA A 79 -10.26 12.04 6.87
N LEU A 80 -10.07 11.03 7.71
CA LEU A 80 -10.37 9.64 7.35
C LEU A 80 -11.87 9.44 7.09
N GLU A 81 -12.74 9.97 7.93
CA GLU A 81 -14.21 9.88 7.76
C GLU A 81 -14.66 10.48 6.44
N ALA A 82 -14.10 11.63 6.05
CA ALA A 82 -14.42 12.35 4.82
C ALA A 82 -13.82 11.73 3.55
N ALA A 83 -12.80 10.89 3.67
CA ALA A 83 -12.09 10.33 2.53
C ALA A 83 -12.93 9.31 1.73
N PRO A 84 -12.65 9.13 0.42
CA PRO A 84 -13.20 8.03 -0.36
C PRO A 84 -12.89 6.66 0.27
N LYS A 85 -13.79 5.69 0.05
CA LYS A 85 -13.64 4.33 0.61
C LYS A 85 -13.45 3.29 -0.50
N PRO A 86 -12.68 2.22 -0.21
CA PRO A 86 -11.93 1.97 1.02
C PRO A 86 -10.77 2.95 1.20
N ALA A 87 -10.39 3.26 2.44
CA ALA A 87 -9.29 4.18 2.74
C ALA A 87 -8.09 3.46 3.34
N VAL A 88 -6.91 4.06 3.23
CA VAL A 88 -5.66 3.60 3.84
C VAL A 88 -5.03 4.77 4.58
N LEU A 89 -4.76 4.61 5.88
CA LEU A 89 -3.97 5.60 6.62
C LEU A 89 -2.50 5.51 6.21
N VAL A 90 -1.88 6.67 5.95
CA VAL A 90 -0.45 6.76 5.63
C VAL A 90 0.19 7.74 6.60
N ILE A 91 1.04 7.23 7.48
CA ILE A 91 1.62 8.01 8.58
C ILE A 91 3.13 8.09 8.41
N LYS A 92 3.62 9.29 8.10
CA LYS A 92 5.05 9.62 8.03
C LYS A 92 5.52 10.16 9.36
N ASP A 93 6.44 9.47 10.03
CA ASP A 93 7.12 10.05 11.19
C ASP A 93 8.23 10.99 10.73
N ILE A 94 8.18 12.22 11.22
CA ILE A 94 9.20 13.26 11.00
C ILE A 94 9.98 13.61 12.28
N GLY A 95 9.79 12.80 13.32
CA GLY A 95 10.56 12.90 14.56
C GLY A 95 12.03 12.46 14.39
N PRO A 96 12.86 12.71 15.40
CA PRO A 96 14.30 12.45 15.32
C PRO A 96 14.68 10.96 15.29
N ASP A 97 13.82 10.04 15.77
CA ASP A 97 14.06 8.60 15.74
C ASP A 97 12.77 7.79 15.42
N PRO A 98 12.32 7.81 14.18
CA PRO A 98 11.09 7.12 13.76
C PRO A 98 11.12 5.60 14.01
N ARG A 99 12.30 4.99 14.16
CA ARG A 99 12.44 3.56 14.45
C ARG A 99 11.97 3.17 15.85
N LYS A 100 11.82 4.14 16.76
CA LYS A 100 11.25 3.96 18.09
C LYS A 100 9.81 4.44 18.21
N GLY A 101 9.32 5.14 17.17
CA GLY A 101 7.93 5.60 17.10
C GLY A 101 6.97 4.46 16.82
N CYS A 102 5.75 4.56 17.38
CA CYS A 102 4.65 3.66 17.07
C CYS A 102 3.40 4.48 16.77
N HIS A 103 2.86 4.33 15.58
CA HIS A 103 1.73 5.12 15.12
C HIS A 103 0.39 4.37 15.20
N MET A 104 0.41 3.05 15.31
CA MET A 104 -0.80 2.23 15.25
C MET A 104 -0.71 1.04 16.20
N GLY A 105 -1.73 0.90 17.03
CA GLY A 105 -2.02 -0.27 17.85
C GLY A 105 -3.50 -0.62 17.76
N GLU A 106 -4.01 -1.48 18.63
CA GLU A 106 -5.37 -2.01 18.60
C GLU A 106 -6.46 -0.91 18.56
N ILE A 107 -6.37 0.07 19.47
CA ILE A 107 -7.39 1.14 19.56
C ILE A 107 -7.40 1.98 18.28
N MET A 108 -6.24 2.36 17.78
CA MET A 108 -6.09 3.13 16.54
C MET A 108 -6.60 2.35 15.34
N ALA A 109 -6.23 1.06 15.21
CA ALA A 109 -6.67 0.20 14.12
C ALA A 109 -8.19 -0.03 14.15
N THR A 110 -8.76 -0.28 15.33
CA THR A 110 -10.20 -0.44 15.51
C THR A 110 -10.96 0.83 15.10
N THR A 111 -10.48 2.00 15.54
CA THR A 111 -11.07 3.29 15.17
C THR A 111 -10.96 3.53 13.67
N ALA A 112 -9.78 3.34 13.09
CA ALA A 112 -9.55 3.50 11.66
C ALA A 112 -10.46 2.59 10.82
N LYS A 113 -10.57 1.32 11.21
CA LYS A 113 -11.45 0.35 10.55
C LYS A 113 -12.92 0.75 10.64
N ALA A 114 -13.40 1.21 11.80
CA ALA A 114 -14.77 1.71 11.98
C ALA A 114 -15.07 2.91 11.09
N LEU A 115 -14.06 3.73 10.77
CA LEU A 115 -14.14 4.86 9.84
C LEU A 115 -13.88 4.48 8.37
N GLY A 116 -13.78 3.18 8.07
CA GLY A 116 -13.68 2.65 6.71
C GLY A 116 -12.27 2.54 6.15
N ALA A 117 -11.24 2.54 7.00
CA ALA A 117 -9.90 2.17 6.59
C ALA A 117 -9.75 0.64 6.50
N VAL A 118 -8.99 0.19 5.51
CA VAL A 118 -8.63 -1.22 5.29
C VAL A 118 -7.20 -1.54 5.68
N GLY A 119 -6.44 -0.54 6.11
CA GLY A 119 -5.08 -0.73 6.60
C GLY A 119 -4.36 0.57 6.91
N CYS A 120 -3.12 0.40 7.34
CA CYS A 120 -2.19 1.47 7.66
C CYS A 120 -0.83 1.21 7.02
N VAL A 121 -0.22 2.27 6.51
CA VAL A 121 1.15 2.32 6.01
C VAL A 121 1.93 3.29 6.88
N SER A 122 3.09 2.89 7.39
CA SER A 122 3.92 3.76 8.22
C SER A 122 5.40 3.44 8.04
N ASP A 123 6.25 4.44 8.11
CA ASP A 123 7.71 4.28 8.20
C ASP A 123 8.23 4.14 9.65
N GLY A 124 7.35 4.33 10.63
CA GLY A 124 7.58 3.96 12.02
C GLY A 124 7.09 2.56 12.34
N GLY A 125 7.20 2.18 13.61
CA GLY A 125 6.72 0.89 14.11
C GLY A 125 5.21 0.84 14.29
N LEU A 126 4.68 -0.37 14.30
CA LEU A 126 3.31 -0.71 14.66
C LEU A 126 3.34 -1.71 15.83
N ARG A 127 2.22 -1.90 16.52
CA ARG A 127 2.14 -2.82 17.67
C ARG A 127 0.79 -3.55 17.75
N ASP A 128 0.59 -4.32 18.81
CA ASP A 128 -0.65 -5.07 19.09
C ASP A 128 -1.01 -6.03 17.94
N VAL A 129 0.01 -6.76 17.46
CA VAL A 129 -0.08 -7.57 16.23
C VAL A 129 -1.22 -8.59 16.30
N ASN A 130 -1.35 -9.30 17.44
CA ASN A 130 -2.38 -10.33 17.62
C ASN A 130 -3.79 -9.74 17.70
N GLU A 131 -3.91 -8.61 18.40
CA GLU A 131 -5.17 -7.90 18.60
C GLU A 131 -5.66 -7.31 17.28
N VAL A 132 -4.75 -6.72 16.48
CA VAL A 132 -5.09 -6.21 15.16
C VAL A 132 -5.37 -7.34 14.18
N ALA A 133 -4.64 -8.45 14.25
CA ALA A 133 -4.98 -9.66 13.47
C ALA A 133 -6.40 -10.16 13.79
N ALA A 134 -6.83 -10.09 15.06
CA ALA A 134 -8.17 -10.49 15.44
C ALA A 134 -9.29 -9.60 14.86
N LEU A 135 -8.99 -8.35 14.44
CA LEU A 135 -9.95 -7.52 13.73
C LEU A 135 -10.32 -8.07 12.36
N GLY A 136 -9.44 -8.86 11.74
CA GLY A 136 -9.60 -9.43 10.39
C GLY A 136 -9.60 -8.36 9.28
N GLY A 137 -8.82 -8.55 8.23
CA GLY A 137 -8.83 -7.70 7.03
C GLY A 137 -8.37 -6.25 7.22
N PHE A 138 -7.67 -5.91 8.30
CA PHE A 138 -6.98 -4.62 8.46
C PHE A 138 -5.48 -4.82 8.27
N GLN A 139 -4.93 -4.32 7.18
CA GLN A 139 -3.56 -4.60 6.77
C GLN A 139 -2.56 -3.61 7.39
N TYR A 140 -1.37 -4.09 7.75
CA TYR A 140 -0.24 -3.26 8.14
C TYR A 140 0.86 -3.30 7.09
N PHE A 141 1.40 -2.11 6.73
CA PHE A 141 2.66 -1.97 6.00
C PHE A 141 3.62 -1.12 6.80
N CYS A 142 4.72 -1.70 7.28
CA CYS A 142 5.69 -1.05 8.14
C CYS A 142 7.06 -1.76 8.08
N PRO A 143 8.15 -1.12 8.53
CA PRO A 143 9.46 -1.77 8.63
C PRO A 143 9.52 -2.82 9.75
N GLY A 144 8.63 -2.76 10.74
CA GLY A 144 8.61 -3.70 11.85
C GLY A 144 7.67 -3.30 12.99
N PHE A 145 7.72 -4.08 14.08
CA PHE A 145 6.88 -3.89 15.25
C PHE A 145 7.70 -3.38 16.44
N VAL A 146 7.07 -2.55 17.28
CA VAL A 146 7.66 -2.01 18.51
C VAL A 146 6.69 -2.18 19.68
N VAL A 147 7.22 -2.26 20.90
CA VAL A 147 6.39 -2.54 22.08
C VAL A 147 5.75 -1.29 22.71
N SER A 148 6.36 -0.11 22.52
CA SER A 148 5.90 1.15 23.12
C SER A 148 5.33 2.09 22.07
N HIS A 149 4.33 2.90 22.45
CA HIS A 149 3.80 3.92 21.55
C HIS A 149 4.67 5.20 21.49
N GLY A 150 5.70 5.33 22.35
CA GLY A 150 6.41 6.61 22.45
C GLY A 150 5.48 7.75 22.91
N GLN A 151 5.59 8.89 22.26
CA GLN A 151 4.75 10.09 22.52
C GLN A 151 4.16 10.61 21.20
N PRO A 152 3.32 9.82 20.50
CA PRO A 152 2.86 10.16 19.16
C PRO A 152 1.95 11.38 19.17
N VAL A 153 2.28 12.37 18.35
CA VAL A 153 1.46 13.53 18.02
C VAL A 153 1.22 13.58 16.52
N ILE A 154 0.01 13.94 16.09
CA ILE A 154 -0.33 14.15 14.67
C ILE A 154 -0.14 15.63 14.37
N LEU A 155 0.69 15.92 13.39
CA LEU A 155 1.07 17.27 13.02
C LEU A 155 0.20 17.80 11.88
N ASP A 156 0.45 17.36 10.65
CA ASP A 156 -0.30 17.79 9.48
C ASP A 156 -1.09 16.62 8.90
N VAL A 157 -2.25 16.90 8.34
CA VAL A 157 -3.15 15.91 7.74
C VAL A 157 -3.44 16.31 6.29
N ASN A 158 -3.60 15.32 5.42
CA ASN A 158 -3.79 15.50 3.98
C ASN A 158 -2.63 16.29 3.32
N VAL A 159 -1.40 15.96 3.69
CA VAL A 159 -0.18 16.49 3.10
C VAL A 159 0.57 15.40 2.32
N PRO A 160 1.31 15.74 1.24
CA PRO A 160 2.17 14.76 0.57
C PRO A 160 3.25 14.24 1.54
N VAL A 161 3.48 12.93 1.49
CA VAL A 161 4.52 12.25 2.30
C VAL A 161 5.36 11.34 1.42
N GLU A 162 6.50 10.88 1.95
CA GLU A 162 7.30 9.84 1.33
C GLU A 162 7.52 8.69 2.32
N ILE A 163 7.15 7.49 1.93
CA ILE A 163 7.31 6.27 2.73
C ILE A 163 8.23 5.30 1.98
N HIS A 164 9.41 5.03 2.54
CA HIS A 164 10.37 4.10 1.94
C HIS A 164 10.61 4.36 0.44
N GLY A 165 10.90 5.61 0.10
CA GLY A 165 11.17 6.05 -1.27
C GLY A 165 9.94 6.15 -2.17
N LEU A 166 8.74 5.86 -1.66
CA LEU A 166 7.47 5.99 -2.38
C LEU A 166 6.79 7.31 -2.02
N PRO A 167 6.74 8.31 -2.92
CA PRO A 167 5.92 9.49 -2.75
C PRO A 167 4.42 9.11 -2.77
N ILE A 168 3.66 9.60 -1.79
CA ILE A 168 2.23 9.36 -1.65
C ILE A 168 1.54 10.69 -1.37
N GLY A 169 0.60 11.08 -2.24
CA GLY A 169 -0.29 12.21 -2.04
C GLY A 169 -1.60 11.82 -1.37
N PRO A 170 -2.31 12.80 -0.77
CA PRO A 170 -3.67 12.57 -0.30
C PRO A 170 -4.58 12.12 -1.45
N GLY A 171 -5.30 11.02 -1.26
CA GLY A 171 -6.21 10.46 -2.25
C GLY A 171 -5.57 9.54 -3.29
N ASP A 172 -4.25 9.34 -3.28
CA ASP A 172 -3.60 8.35 -4.14
C ASP A 172 -4.17 6.95 -3.87
N LEU A 173 -4.38 6.18 -4.94
CA LEU A 173 -4.83 4.80 -4.83
C LEU A 173 -3.64 3.89 -4.56
N LEU A 174 -3.63 3.26 -3.40
CA LEU A 174 -2.58 2.34 -2.96
C LEU A 174 -3.02 0.90 -3.19
N HIS A 175 -2.10 0.09 -3.71
CA HIS A 175 -2.24 -1.37 -3.81
C HIS A 175 -1.03 -2.03 -3.14
N GLY A 176 -1.27 -3.01 -2.28
CA GLY A 176 -0.19 -3.69 -1.58
C GLY A 176 -0.56 -5.09 -1.15
N ASP A 177 0.43 -5.99 -1.15
CA ASP A 177 0.31 -7.37 -0.67
C ASP A 177 1.62 -7.83 -0.02
N VAL A 178 1.82 -9.15 0.13
CA VAL A 178 3.05 -9.73 0.68
C VAL A 178 4.32 -9.28 -0.05
N ASN A 179 4.23 -8.84 -1.31
CA ASN A 179 5.38 -8.40 -2.11
C ASN A 179 5.76 -6.93 -1.86
N GLY A 180 4.88 -6.14 -1.23
CA GLY A 180 5.12 -4.73 -0.93
C GLY A 180 3.95 -3.83 -1.31
N LEU A 181 4.23 -2.54 -1.46
CA LEU A 181 3.25 -1.47 -1.68
C LEU A 181 3.59 -0.65 -2.93
N LEU A 182 2.58 -0.30 -3.70
CA LEU A 182 2.69 0.61 -4.84
C LEU A 182 1.53 1.62 -4.91
N VAL A 183 1.76 2.72 -5.63
CA VAL A 183 0.72 3.66 -6.03
C VAL A 183 0.22 3.27 -7.42
N VAL A 184 -1.09 3.15 -7.58
CA VAL A 184 -1.75 3.01 -8.90
C VAL A 184 -1.97 4.42 -9.46
N PRO A 185 -1.37 4.79 -10.61
CA PRO A 185 -1.52 6.13 -11.17
C PRO A 185 -2.97 6.42 -11.55
N ASP A 186 -3.52 7.54 -11.07
CA ASP A 186 -4.92 7.93 -11.25
C ASP A 186 -5.37 7.96 -12.73
N ALA A 187 -4.48 8.44 -13.61
CA ALA A 187 -4.78 8.57 -15.05
C ALA A 187 -5.09 7.23 -15.76
N ILE A 188 -4.69 6.10 -15.18
CA ILE A 188 -4.86 4.77 -15.78
C ILE A 188 -5.60 3.78 -14.86
N ALA A 189 -5.94 4.20 -13.64
CA ALA A 189 -6.43 3.29 -12.60
C ALA A 189 -7.66 2.46 -13.05
N ALA A 190 -8.53 3.05 -13.88
CA ALA A 190 -9.72 2.37 -14.40
C ALA A 190 -9.40 1.22 -15.38
N ASP A 191 -8.23 1.25 -16.03
CA ASP A 191 -7.84 0.32 -17.09
C ASP A 191 -6.83 -0.75 -16.62
N VAL A 192 -6.22 -0.56 -15.44
CA VAL A 192 -5.15 -1.44 -14.92
C VAL A 192 -5.64 -2.87 -14.75
N ALA A 193 -6.86 -3.08 -14.23
CA ALA A 193 -7.39 -4.43 -14.02
C ALA A 193 -7.50 -5.22 -15.36
N ALA A 194 -7.99 -4.58 -16.42
CA ALA A 194 -8.05 -5.18 -17.75
C ALA A 194 -6.65 -5.46 -18.33
N ALA A 195 -5.69 -4.56 -18.12
CA ALA A 195 -4.30 -4.77 -18.52
C ALA A 195 -3.65 -5.96 -17.78
N CYS A 196 -4.00 -6.21 -16.52
CA CYS A 196 -3.54 -7.36 -15.74
C CYS A 196 -3.98 -8.70 -16.35
N GLU A 197 -5.18 -8.76 -16.94
CA GLU A 197 -5.64 -9.97 -17.63
C GLU A 197 -4.71 -10.33 -18.80
N SER A 198 -4.29 -9.33 -19.58
CA SER A 198 -3.34 -9.52 -20.69
C SER A 198 -1.96 -9.94 -20.18
N VAL A 199 -1.47 -9.36 -19.07
CA VAL A 199 -0.21 -9.78 -18.44
C VAL A 199 -0.27 -11.26 -18.05
N ARG A 200 -1.32 -11.65 -17.32
CA ARG A 200 -1.51 -13.05 -16.90
C ARG A 200 -1.63 -14.03 -18.06
N ALA A 201 -2.28 -13.62 -19.15
CA ALA A 201 -2.39 -14.48 -20.35
C ALA A 201 -1.02 -14.71 -20.99
N GLU A 202 -0.19 -13.69 -21.14
CA GLU A 202 1.17 -13.81 -21.69
C GLU A 202 2.07 -14.64 -20.77
N GLU A 203 2.03 -14.38 -19.46
CA GLU A 203 2.80 -15.16 -18.48
C GLU A 203 2.37 -16.63 -18.49
N ARG A 204 1.07 -16.92 -18.60
CA ARG A 204 0.56 -18.29 -18.73
C ARG A 204 1.10 -18.97 -19.97
N ALA A 205 1.05 -18.32 -21.12
CA ALA A 205 1.58 -18.86 -22.36
C ALA A 205 3.09 -19.17 -22.28
N LEU A 206 3.86 -18.29 -21.62
CA LEU A 206 5.27 -18.53 -21.38
C LEU A 206 5.52 -19.69 -20.41
N LEU A 207 4.75 -19.77 -19.32
CA LEU A 207 4.85 -20.88 -18.36
C LEU A 207 4.49 -22.22 -19.02
N ASP A 208 3.47 -22.26 -19.86
CA ASP A 208 3.08 -23.45 -20.61
C ASP A 208 4.20 -23.90 -21.56
N LEU A 209 4.89 -22.95 -22.22
CA LEU A 209 6.06 -23.26 -23.03
C LEU A 209 7.22 -23.83 -22.18
N ILE A 210 7.50 -23.22 -21.02
CA ILE A 210 8.63 -23.62 -20.16
C ILE A 210 8.40 -24.99 -19.53
N THR A 211 7.16 -25.31 -19.18
CA THR A 211 6.81 -26.58 -18.54
C THR A 211 6.52 -27.70 -19.53
N ALA A 212 6.44 -27.42 -20.85
CA ALA A 212 6.20 -28.41 -21.87
C ALA A 212 7.37 -29.40 -22.03
N PRO A 213 7.11 -30.68 -22.33
CA PRO A 213 8.17 -31.63 -22.63
C PRO A 213 9.07 -31.16 -23.78
N GLY A 214 10.39 -31.33 -23.60
CA GLY A 214 11.39 -30.89 -24.56
C GLY A 214 11.58 -29.37 -24.61
N PHE A 215 11.30 -28.63 -23.52
CA PHE A 215 11.69 -27.22 -23.38
C PHE A 215 13.20 -27.05 -23.59
N SER A 216 13.58 -25.97 -24.26
CA SER A 216 14.98 -25.61 -24.50
C SER A 216 15.17 -24.10 -24.57
N VAL A 217 16.39 -23.63 -24.37
CA VAL A 217 16.77 -22.21 -24.51
C VAL A 217 16.44 -21.69 -25.92
N GLU A 218 16.57 -22.54 -26.94
CA GLU A 218 16.24 -22.17 -28.32
C GLU A 218 14.73 -21.87 -28.49
N LYS A 219 13.85 -22.70 -27.91
CA LYS A 219 12.41 -22.41 -27.88
C LYS A 219 12.09 -21.10 -27.16
N LEU A 220 12.76 -20.80 -26.05
CA LEU A 220 12.60 -19.55 -25.35
C LEU A 220 13.08 -18.35 -26.18
N ARG A 221 14.20 -18.50 -26.93
CA ARG A 221 14.72 -17.48 -27.85
C ARG A 221 13.70 -17.18 -28.95
N GLN A 222 13.14 -18.21 -29.56
CA GLN A 222 12.11 -18.06 -30.60
C GLN A 222 10.86 -17.35 -30.04
N TRP A 223 10.41 -17.74 -28.87
CA TRP A 223 9.27 -17.09 -28.21
C TRP A 223 9.49 -15.59 -27.99
N LYS A 224 10.68 -15.18 -27.50
CA LYS A 224 11.05 -13.76 -27.29
C LYS A 224 11.14 -12.93 -28.57
N LEU A 225 11.32 -13.55 -29.73
CA LEU A 225 11.35 -12.85 -31.02
C LEU A 225 9.95 -12.57 -31.57
N THR A 226 8.94 -13.26 -31.05
CA THR A 226 7.54 -13.17 -31.51
C THR A 226 6.61 -12.43 -30.53
N HIS A 227 7.07 -12.18 -29.32
CA HIS A 227 6.33 -11.49 -28.24
C HIS A 227 7.14 -10.35 -27.64
#